data_0d5e4924eb2d892f7490a617870b2139
#
_entry.id   0d5e4924eb2d892f7490a617870b2139
#
_cell.length_a   1.000
_cell.length_b   1.000
_cell.length_c   1.000
_cell.angle_alpha   90.00
_cell.angle_beta   90.00
_cell.angle_gamma   90.00
#
_symmetry.space_group_name_H-M   'P 1'
#
loop_
_entity.id
_entity.type
_entity.pdbx_description
1 polymer ?
#
loop_
_entity_poly.entity_id
_entity_poly.type
_entity_poly.pdbx_seq_one_letter_code
_entity_poly.pdbx_strand_id
1 'polypeptide(L)'
;ELERKNQEVKGERLEVKGEVTSAKLDYAAQKAAAAARRKKDKQIADIEAAIAKLEQEQQEIETLLADVAHQTTENFQRYDHIKREMEQRLYEWEILSEEE
;
A
#
# COMPACT_ATOMS: atom_id res chain seq x y z
N GLU A 1 -35.64 21.13 -24.58
CA GLU A 1 -35.78 20.66 -24.87
C GLU A 1 -35.88 20.18 -24.47
N LEU A 2 -35.53 20.52 -24.30
CA LEU A 2 -35.57 19.80 -24.50
C LEU A 2 -35.60 19.42 -23.96
N GLU A 3 -34.84 19.75 -24.21
CA GLU A 3 -34.94 19.07 -24.33
C GLU A 3 -34.87 18.57 -23.76
N ARG A 4 -34.60 18.84 -23.73
CA ARG A 4 -34.67 18.29 -23.66
C ARG A 4 -34.53 17.70 -23.09
N LYS A 5 -33.90 17.96 -23.09
CA LYS A 5 -33.97 17.36 -23.08
C LYS A 5 -33.64 16.81 -22.59
N ASN A 6 -33.36 17.11 -22.82
CA ASN A 6 -33.11 16.41 -22.94
C ASN A 6 -32.81 16.10 -22.31
N GLN A 7 -32.02 16.15 -22.26
CA GLN A 7 -31.71 15.80 -22.35
C GLN A 7 -31.49 15.55 -21.86
N GLU A 8 -30.88 15.82 -21.80
CA GLU A 8 -30.65 15.54 -21.90
C GLU A 8 -30.35 15.15 -21.54
N VAL A 9 -30.49 15.72 -21.53
CA VAL A 9 -30.19 15.18 -21.75
C VAL A 9 -30.02 14.88 -21.25
N LYS A 10 -29.41 14.90 -21.24
CA LYS A 10 -29.25 14.54 -21.48
C LYS A 10 -28.86 14.40 -21.29
N GLY A 11 -28.75 15.03 -21.38
CA GLY A 11 -28.48 14.74 -21.87
C GLY A 11 -28.31 14.69 -21.66
N GLU A 12 -27.82 14.91 -22.09
CA GLU A 12 -27.64 14.80 -22.57
C GLU A 12 -27.27 14.72 -22.68
N ARG A 13 -26.95 15.05 -23.19
CA ARG A 13 -26.72 14.98 -23.99
C ARG A 13 -26.06 15.06 -24.13
N LEU A 14 -25.71 15.30 -24.75
CA LEU A 14 -25.08 15.53 -25.43
C LEU A 14 -24.62 15.80 -25.62
N GLU A 15 -23.83 15.89 -26.19
CA GLU A 15 -23.30 16.08 -26.89
C GLU A 15 -22.57 15.96 -27.03
N VAL A 16 -22.27 15.92 -27.18
CA VAL A 16 -21.40 16.53 -27.98
C VAL A 16 -19.95 16.06 -27.94
N LYS A 17 -19.08 16.53 -28.82
CA LYS A 17 -17.71 16.13 -28.90
C LYS A 17 -16.89 16.33 -27.62
N GLY A 18 -17.01 17.47 -27.00
CA GLY A 18 -16.33 17.75 -25.75
C GLY A 18 -16.73 16.79 -24.66
N GLU A 19 -17.96 16.38 -24.68
CA GLU A 19 -18.45 15.44 -23.68
C GLU A 19 -17.80 14.08 -23.83
N VAL A 20 -17.61 13.62 -25.07
CA VAL A 20 -16.94 12.35 -25.32
C VAL A 20 -15.49 12.43 -24.86
N THR A 21 -14.81 13.54 -25.10
CA THR A 21 -13.45 13.75 -24.65
C THR A 21 -13.38 13.73 -23.13
N SER A 22 -14.32 14.37 -22.47
CA SER A 22 -14.36 14.37 -21.00
C SER A 22 -14.51 12.98 -20.45
N ALA A 23 -15.38 12.16 -21.05
CA ALA A 23 -15.56 10.79 -20.60
C ALA A 23 -14.28 9.98 -20.72
N LYS A 24 -13.55 10.20 -21.80
CA LYS A 24 -12.27 9.53 -21.98
C LYS A 24 -11.25 9.93 -20.93
N LEU A 25 -11.18 11.22 -20.64
CA LEU A 25 -10.28 11.73 -19.61
C LEU A 25 -10.65 11.18 -18.24
N ASP A 26 -11.94 11.11 -17.94
CA ASP A 26 -12.39 10.56 -16.67
C ASP A 26 -12.02 9.10 -16.55
N TYR A 27 -12.20 8.33 -17.61
CA TYR A 27 -11.84 6.93 -17.61
C TYR A 27 -10.34 6.74 -17.39
N ALA A 28 -9.52 7.53 -18.10
CA ALA A 28 -8.07 7.45 -17.96
C ALA A 28 -7.64 7.81 -16.54
N ALA A 29 -8.26 8.84 -15.97
CA ALA A 29 -7.95 9.26 -14.61
C ALA A 29 -8.31 8.18 -13.61
N GLN A 30 -9.48 7.55 -13.78
CA GLN A 30 -9.93 6.48 -12.89
C GLN A 30 -9.02 5.27 -13.01
N LYS A 31 -8.60 4.94 -14.22
CA LYS A 31 -7.71 3.81 -14.45
C LYS A 31 -6.36 4.05 -13.80
N ALA A 32 -5.82 5.27 -13.95
CA ALA A 32 -4.55 5.62 -13.35
C ALA A 32 -4.64 5.58 -11.82
N ALA A 33 -5.74 6.09 -11.27
CA ALA A 33 -5.94 6.06 -9.82
C ALA A 33 -6.05 4.63 -9.29
N ALA A 34 -6.75 3.77 -10.03
CA ALA A 34 -6.88 2.37 -9.63
C ALA A 34 -5.54 1.65 -9.70
N ALA A 35 -4.73 1.93 -10.72
CA ALA A 35 -3.41 1.34 -10.84
C ALA A 35 -2.50 1.80 -9.71
N ALA A 36 -2.55 3.08 -9.36
CA ALA A 36 -1.75 3.62 -8.26
C ALA A 36 -2.16 3.00 -6.93
N ARG A 37 -3.47 2.80 -6.73
CA ARG A 37 -3.98 2.17 -5.51
C ARG A 37 -3.50 0.73 -5.41
N ARG A 38 -3.56 -0.02 -6.50
CA ARG A 38 -3.11 -1.41 -6.50
C ARG A 38 -1.62 -1.50 -6.19
N LYS A 39 -0.83 -0.59 -6.75
CA LYS A 39 0.60 -0.56 -6.48
C LYS A 39 0.86 -0.28 -4.99
N LYS A 40 0.12 0.66 -4.43
CA LYS A 40 0.25 1.01 -3.02
C LYS A 40 -0.18 -0.16 -2.13
N ASP A 41 -1.30 -0.82 -2.47
CA ASP A 41 -1.77 -1.97 -1.73
C ASP A 41 -0.74 -3.08 -1.75
N LYS A 42 -0.10 -3.30 -2.89
CA LYS A 42 0.94 -4.30 -2.99
C LYS A 42 2.14 -3.96 -2.13
N GLN A 43 2.54 -2.68 -2.11
CA GLN A 43 3.64 -2.24 -1.27
C GLN A 43 3.33 -2.46 0.20
N ILE A 44 2.10 -2.16 0.62
CA ILE A 44 1.69 -2.38 2.01
C ILE A 44 1.71 -3.87 2.31
N ALA A 45 1.19 -4.70 1.43
CA ALA A 45 1.18 -6.14 1.63
C ALA A 45 2.60 -6.70 1.71
N ASP A 46 3.51 -6.22 0.88
CA ASP A 46 4.90 -6.65 0.91
C ASP A 46 5.56 -6.27 2.24
N ILE A 47 5.27 -5.08 2.74
CA ILE A 47 5.82 -4.63 4.01
C ILE A 47 5.24 -5.46 5.15
N GLU A 48 3.95 -5.74 5.11
CA GLU A 48 3.31 -6.56 6.14
C GLU A 48 3.90 -7.97 6.16
N ALA A 49 4.18 -8.52 5.00
CA ALA A 49 4.82 -9.84 4.92
C ALA A 49 6.23 -9.80 5.50
N ALA A 50 6.97 -8.73 5.23
CA ALA A 50 8.32 -8.56 5.78
C ALA A 50 8.26 -8.43 7.29
N ILE A 51 7.29 -7.70 7.83
CA ILE A 51 7.11 -7.54 9.27
C ILE A 51 6.81 -8.90 9.91
N ALA A 52 5.92 -9.69 9.30
CA ALA A 52 5.58 -11.00 9.83
C ALA A 52 6.81 -11.90 9.88
N LYS A 53 7.63 -11.85 8.83
CA LYS A 53 8.86 -12.65 8.81
C LYS A 53 9.83 -12.20 9.88
N LEU A 54 9.97 -10.89 10.06
CA LEU A 54 10.85 -10.36 11.09
C LEU A 54 10.37 -10.72 12.49
N GLU A 55 9.05 -10.72 12.70
CA GLU A 55 8.50 -11.14 13.99
C GLU A 55 8.84 -12.60 14.29
N GLN A 56 8.76 -13.44 13.27
CA GLN A 56 9.11 -14.84 13.44
C GLN A 56 10.60 -15.00 13.77
N GLU A 57 11.45 -14.27 13.05
CA GLU A 57 12.89 -14.30 13.33
C GLU A 57 13.19 -13.76 14.72
N GLN A 58 12.46 -12.74 15.14
CA GLN A 58 12.63 -12.19 16.47
C GLN A 58 12.31 -13.22 17.55
N GLN A 59 11.20 -13.94 17.37
CA GLN A 59 10.83 -14.98 18.33
C GLN A 59 11.88 -16.08 18.39
N GLU A 60 12.44 -16.46 17.24
CA GLU A 60 13.46 -17.49 17.20
C GLU A 60 14.70 -17.05 17.94
N ILE A 61 15.17 -15.82 17.69
CA ILE A 61 16.38 -15.34 18.35
C ILE A 61 16.15 -15.11 19.84
N GLU A 62 14.94 -14.70 20.23
CA GLU A 62 14.61 -14.55 21.64
C GLU A 62 14.63 -15.89 22.36
N THR A 63 14.15 -16.93 21.69
CA THR A 63 14.22 -18.28 22.23
C THR A 63 15.66 -18.73 22.44
N LEU A 64 16.53 -18.44 21.46
CA LEU A 64 17.95 -18.76 21.59
C LEU A 64 18.59 -17.98 22.73
N LEU A 65 18.28 -16.68 22.83
CA LEU A 65 18.88 -15.84 23.86
C LEU A 65 18.41 -16.18 25.26
N ALA A 66 17.29 -16.91 25.39
CA ALA A 66 16.83 -17.40 26.68
C ALA A 66 17.79 -18.45 27.25
N ASP A 67 18.60 -19.08 26.39
CA ASP A 67 19.59 -20.06 26.82
C ASP A 67 20.93 -19.35 26.95
N VAL A 68 21.53 -19.45 28.15
CA VAL A 68 22.81 -18.80 28.44
C VAL A 68 23.89 -19.21 27.43
N ALA A 69 23.85 -20.46 26.98
CA ALA A 69 24.83 -20.96 26.03
C ALA A 69 24.78 -20.25 24.69
N HIS A 70 23.64 -19.61 24.36
CA HIS A 70 23.46 -18.93 23.10
C HIS A 70 23.50 -17.40 23.24
N GLN A 71 23.87 -16.88 24.41
CA GLN A 71 24.00 -15.45 24.63
C GLN A 71 25.35 -14.97 24.13
N THR A 72 25.54 -14.99 22.82
CA THR A 72 26.77 -14.57 22.18
C THR A 72 26.61 -13.19 21.58
N THR A 73 27.75 -12.54 21.31
CA THR A 73 27.76 -11.23 20.68
C THR A 73 27.03 -11.28 19.33
N GLU A 74 27.26 -12.33 18.57
CA GLU A 74 26.61 -12.50 17.27
C GLU A 74 25.08 -12.54 17.40
N ASN A 75 24.58 -13.30 18.38
CA ASN A 75 23.15 -13.42 18.55
C ASN A 75 22.52 -12.11 19.03
N PHE A 76 23.19 -11.39 19.90
CA PHE A 76 22.72 -10.08 20.33
C PHE A 76 22.71 -9.07 19.19
N GLN A 77 23.73 -9.12 18.33
CA GLN A 77 23.79 -8.25 17.17
C GLN A 77 22.66 -8.57 16.19
N ARG A 78 22.40 -9.85 15.99
CA ARG A 78 21.31 -10.28 15.13
C ARG A 78 19.96 -9.82 15.65
N TYR A 79 19.75 -9.93 16.95
CA TYR A 79 18.54 -9.48 17.59
C TYR A 79 18.34 -7.98 17.40
N ASP A 80 19.40 -7.20 17.61
CA ASP A 80 19.36 -5.76 17.44
C ASP A 80 19.05 -5.39 15.99
N HIS A 81 19.66 -6.08 15.05
CA HIS A 81 19.42 -5.86 13.63
C HIS A 81 17.95 -6.12 13.26
N ILE A 82 17.40 -7.21 13.76
CA ILE A 82 16.01 -7.56 13.50
C ILE A 82 15.08 -6.48 14.03
N LYS A 83 15.34 -5.98 15.24
CA LYS A 83 14.53 -4.94 15.84
C LYS A 83 14.58 -3.66 15.03
N ARG A 84 15.75 -3.28 14.56
CA ARG A 84 15.89 -2.07 13.73
C ARG A 84 15.16 -2.21 12.41
N GLU A 85 15.27 -3.36 11.78
CA GLU A 85 14.58 -3.61 10.53
C GLU A 85 13.07 -3.57 10.72
N MET A 86 12.61 -4.14 11.82
CA MET A 86 11.18 -4.13 12.11
C MET A 86 10.67 -2.71 12.32
N GLU A 87 11.41 -1.88 13.04
CA GLU A 87 11.04 -0.49 13.24
C GLU A 87 10.96 0.26 11.92
N GLN A 88 11.92 0.00 11.02
CA GLN A 88 11.93 0.63 9.72
C GLN A 88 10.73 0.22 8.89
N ARG A 89 10.40 -1.08 8.89
CA ARG A 89 9.25 -1.57 8.15
C ARG A 89 7.94 -1.02 8.70
N LEU A 90 7.82 -0.94 10.02
CA LEU A 90 6.63 -0.36 10.64
C LEU A 90 6.48 1.11 10.28
N TYR A 91 7.58 1.84 10.24
CA TYR A 91 7.56 3.24 9.85
C TYR A 91 7.09 3.41 8.41
N GLU A 92 7.62 2.59 7.50
CA GLU A 92 7.21 2.61 6.10
C GLU A 92 5.74 2.26 5.95
N TRP A 93 5.30 1.27 6.70
CA TRP A 93 3.90 0.86 6.68
C TRP A 93 2.99 2.00 7.14
N GLU A 94 3.40 2.68 8.19
CA GLU A 94 2.63 3.79 8.74
C GLU A 94 2.49 4.93 7.74
N ILE A 95 3.60 5.28 7.07
CA ILE A 95 3.58 6.33 6.08
C ILE A 95 2.64 5.98 4.92
N LEU A 96 2.75 4.77 4.40
CA LEU A 96 1.91 4.34 3.28
C LEU A 96 0.44 4.28 3.67
N SER A 97 0.15 3.84 4.87
CA SER A 97 -1.22 3.76 5.34
C SER A 97 -1.85 5.14 5.52
N GLU A 98 -1.06 6.10 5.95
CA GLU A 98 -1.56 7.46 6.17
C GLU A 98 -1.85 8.19 4.88
N GLU A 99 -1.19 7.82 3.80
CA GLU A 99 -1.40 8.47 2.52
C GLU A 99 -2.77 8.18 1.92
N GLU A 100 -3.47 7.22 2.43
CA GLU A 100 -4.81 6.94 1.96
C GLU A 100 -5.81 7.94 2.49
#